data_124a39c86666da388f04f10403e2be0f
#
_entry.id   124a39c86666da388f04f10403e2be0f
#
_cell.length_a   1.000
_cell.length_b   1.000
_cell.length_c   1.000
_cell.angle_alpha   90.00
_cell.angle_beta   90.00
_cell.angle_gamma   90.00
#
_symmetry.space_group_name_H-M   'P 1'
#
loop_
_entity.id
_entity.type
_entity.pdbx_description
1 polymer ?
#
loop_
_entity_poly.entity_id
_entity_poly.type
_entity_poly.pdbx_seq_one_letter_code
_entity_poly.pdbx_strand_id
1 'polypeptide(L)'
;MSRSTLKLPNSKLNLLLSLPRSGLIEWLKDFNEDQKLTILEQMEKRSKVAPRGLTGTLKYSPHKPWPKQQRFLDLECKEGFFGGAAAGGKSDTLLMAGLEYVHLPNYSALILRRDFARLSLPGSIMDRARSWLYNTDAEWNGDRKTFRFPSGAVLQFGYIDSPDDRFRYASSEFQFIGWDELTEFALPESDAHGQAADANPYLFLFSRLRKTADNPIPLRIRSASNPGNQGHAFVKRRFVVPEAEADMKANTPKDIYWNEIGGEQVAFVPSKIRDNPSIDEEEYNQQLIHLPPVTRERLKNGDWSISVAGLIRFEWLRYYQMQGQMLQLLDASDNKIAVFDERDCRRIATIDTAGTSEERVRESKGKTASWSVMGIWDRPPGKFGNKLILRHIWRARVDYTDLLAGVLQTYNDWKPTQVIVENKHFGPALYSQLKGKMSITTIEPGQKDKVTRAAPLLNMLERGEVYLPKYNTGWRQALEAEWLSWQGLDDETNDQVDMSAYAAIHVGGNNGGGPIKIEFPFMG
;
A
#
# COMPACT_ATOMS: atom_id res chain seq x y z
N MET A 1 34.91 -1.28 -43.21
CA MET A 1 34.68 -2.69 -42.85
C MET A 1 33.89 -2.75 -41.55
N SER A 2 32.70 -3.30 -41.57
CA SER A 2 31.76 -3.34 -40.45
C SER A 2 32.36 -4.19 -39.32
N ARG A 3 32.55 -3.59 -38.13
CA ARG A 3 32.87 -4.35 -36.90
C ARG A 3 31.73 -5.33 -36.66
N SER A 4 32.02 -6.61 -36.73
CA SER A 4 31.02 -7.64 -36.40
C SER A 4 30.60 -7.48 -34.96
N THR A 5 29.33 -7.20 -34.71
CA THR A 5 28.75 -6.99 -33.36
C THR A 5 28.57 -8.33 -32.66
N LEU A 6 29.68 -8.93 -32.20
CA LEU A 6 29.63 -10.10 -31.32
C LEU A 6 29.19 -9.64 -29.92
N LYS A 7 27.91 -9.82 -29.59
CA LYS A 7 27.38 -9.51 -28.27
C LYS A 7 27.18 -10.80 -27.48
N LEU A 8 27.96 -10.98 -26.41
CA LEU A 8 27.80 -12.14 -25.52
C LEU A 8 26.69 -11.91 -24.50
N PRO A 9 25.90 -12.94 -24.19
CA PRO A 9 24.93 -12.90 -23.08
C PRO A 9 25.64 -12.64 -21.74
N ASN A 10 24.98 -11.93 -20.84
CA ASN A 10 25.53 -11.60 -19.52
C ASN A 10 25.93 -12.83 -18.70
N SER A 11 25.18 -13.93 -18.80
CA SER A 11 25.51 -15.22 -18.18
C SER A 11 26.87 -15.75 -18.62
N LYS A 12 27.18 -15.62 -19.92
CA LYS A 12 28.44 -16.06 -20.49
C LYS A 12 29.62 -15.16 -20.11
N LEU A 13 29.37 -13.84 -20.03
CA LEU A 13 30.38 -12.87 -19.52
C LEU A 13 30.72 -13.13 -18.05
N ASN A 14 29.73 -13.43 -17.20
CA ASN A 14 29.97 -13.79 -15.81
C ASN A 14 30.77 -15.09 -15.68
N LEU A 15 30.48 -16.10 -16.49
CA LEU A 15 31.24 -17.34 -16.54
C LEU A 15 32.70 -17.05 -16.91
N LEU A 16 32.94 -16.23 -17.94
CA LEU A 16 34.30 -15.87 -18.37
C LEU A 16 35.07 -15.09 -17.30
N LEU A 17 34.41 -14.20 -16.56
CA LEU A 17 34.99 -13.47 -15.44
C LEU A 17 35.36 -14.36 -14.24
N SER A 18 34.71 -15.52 -14.09
CA SER A 18 35.01 -16.50 -13.04
C SER A 18 36.11 -17.49 -13.41
N LEU A 19 36.56 -17.54 -14.66
CA LEU A 19 37.62 -18.45 -15.10
C LEU A 19 39.00 -17.98 -14.60
N PRO A 20 39.90 -18.90 -14.23
CA PRO A 20 41.30 -18.57 -14.03
C PRO A 20 41.89 -18.06 -15.36
N ARG A 21 42.95 -17.22 -15.26
CA ARG A 21 43.57 -16.57 -16.44
C ARG A 21 43.93 -17.55 -17.55
N SER A 22 44.40 -18.75 -17.19
CA SER A 22 44.73 -19.84 -18.14
C SER A 22 43.50 -20.34 -18.88
N GLY A 23 42.36 -20.52 -18.19
CA GLY A 23 41.09 -20.95 -18.79
C GLY A 23 40.48 -19.90 -19.73
N LEU A 24 40.62 -18.62 -19.36
CA LEU A 24 40.15 -17.52 -20.21
C LEU A 24 40.99 -17.41 -21.49
N ILE A 25 42.34 -17.55 -21.38
CA ILE A 25 43.24 -17.54 -22.55
C ILE A 25 42.92 -18.69 -23.48
N GLU A 26 42.71 -19.90 -22.93
CA GLU A 26 42.34 -21.09 -23.72
C GLU A 26 41.03 -20.90 -24.46
N TRP A 27 40.02 -20.36 -23.78
CA TRP A 27 38.71 -20.10 -24.38
C TRP A 27 38.77 -19.02 -25.47
N LEU A 28 39.60 -17.98 -25.32
CA LEU A 28 39.77 -16.92 -26.30
C LEU A 28 40.53 -17.35 -27.56
N LYS A 29 41.20 -18.53 -27.60
CA LYS A 29 41.94 -19.01 -28.77
C LYS A 29 41.06 -19.17 -30.02
N ASP A 30 39.80 -19.49 -29.85
CA ASP A 30 38.87 -19.76 -30.96
C ASP A 30 38.34 -18.49 -31.65
N PHE A 31 38.75 -17.27 -31.17
CA PHE A 31 38.28 -16.00 -31.69
C PHE A 31 39.42 -15.22 -32.38
N ASN A 32 39.06 -14.45 -33.43
CA ASN A 32 40.00 -13.54 -34.05
C ASN A 32 40.28 -12.32 -33.15
N GLU A 33 41.31 -11.51 -33.48
CA GLU A 33 41.77 -10.40 -32.62
C GLU A 33 40.67 -9.34 -32.38
N ASP A 34 39.86 -8.98 -33.37
CA ASP A 34 38.76 -8.01 -33.20
C ASP A 34 37.65 -8.55 -32.29
N GLN A 35 37.35 -9.84 -32.39
CA GLN A 35 36.41 -10.52 -31.52
C GLN A 35 36.92 -10.60 -30.07
N LYS A 36 38.22 -10.95 -29.90
CA LYS A 36 38.87 -10.97 -28.58
C LYS A 36 38.78 -9.58 -27.92
N LEU A 37 39.12 -8.54 -28.68
CA LEU A 37 39.05 -7.16 -28.16
C LEU A 37 37.61 -6.81 -27.75
N THR A 38 36.63 -7.13 -28.56
CA THR A 38 35.21 -6.87 -28.27
C THR A 38 34.73 -7.63 -27.02
N ILE A 39 35.17 -8.90 -26.86
CA ILE A 39 34.85 -9.72 -25.67
C ILE A 39 35.52 -9.11 -24.43
N LEU A 40 36.80 -8.73 -24.50
CA LEU A 40 37.52 -8.12 -23.40
C LEU A 40 36.92 -6.78 -23.00
N GLU A 41 36.51 -5.93 -23.94
CA GLU A 41 35.79 -4.69 -23.67
C GLU A 41 34.44 -4.95 -22.95
N GLN A 42 33.67 -5.97 -23.39
CA GLN A 42 32.44 -6.37 -22.72
C GLN A 42 32.71 -6.90 -21.31
N MET A 43 33.76 -7.70 -21.12
CA MET A 43 34.19 -8.19 -19.82
C MET A 43 34.65 -7.06 -18.91
N GLU A 44 35.43 -6.09 -19.44
CA GLU A 44 35.87 -4.92 -18.67
C GLU A 44 34.69 -4.05 -18.25
N LYS A 45 33.76 -3.76 -19.16
CA LYS A 45 32.49 -3.09 -18.81
C LYS A 45 31.71 -3.86 -17.76
N ARG A 46 31.73 -5.18 -17.85
CA ARG A 46 31.03 -6.06 -16.91
C ARG A 46 31.76 -6.18 -15.56
N SER A 47 33.08 -6.17 -15.53
CA SER A 47 33.88 -6.19 -14.30
C SER A 47 33.72 -4.90 -13.47
N LYS A 48 33.36 -3.79 -14.12
CA LYS A 48 33.01 -2.52 -13.46
C LYS A 48 31.61 -2.55 -12.82
N VAL A 49 30.78 -3.54 -13.19
CA VAL A 49 29.52 -3.85 -12.47
C VAL A 49 29.90 -4.94 -11.46
N ALA A 50 29.61 -4.71 -10.19
CA ALA A 50 29.87 -5.72 -9.14
C ALA A 50 29.34 -7.08 -9.64
N PRO A 51 30.17 -8.14 -9.61
CA PRO A 51 29.71 -9.43 -10.06
C PRO A 51 28.43 -9.76 -9.31
N ARG A 52 27.42 -10.20 -10.03
CA ARG A 52 26.24 -10.78 -9.40
C ARG A 52 26.71 -11.98 -8.60
N GLY A 53 26.99 -11.74 -7.35
CA GLY A 53 27.40 -12.76 -6.44
C GLY A 53 26.34 -12.90 -5.39
N LEU A 54 25.66 -14.03 -5.35
CA LEU A 54 25.00 -14.50 -4.14
C LEU A 54 25.98 -14.62 -2.95
N THR A 55 27.19 -14.06 -3.07
CA THR A 55 28.26 -14.20 -2.07
C THR A 55 27.80 -13.74 -0.69
N GLY A 56 27.20 -12.55 -0.59
CA GLY A 56 26.63 -12.07 0.66
C GLY A 56 25.40 -12.89 1.07
N THR A 57 24.49 -13.18 0.14
CA THR A 57 23.31 -14.01 0.40
C THR A 57 23.69 -15.40 0.88
N LEU A 58 24.56 -16.10 0.17
CA LEU A 58 24.97 -17.48 0.53
C LEU A 58 25.77 -17.56 1.84
N LYS A 59 26.52 -16.50 2.18
CA LYS A 59 27.27 -16.46 3.45
C LYS A 59 26.33 -16.29 4.66
N TYR A 60 25.27 -15.51 4.53
CA TYR A 60 24.46 -15.07 5.66
C TYR A 60 23.04 -15.64 5.68
N SER A 61 22.61 -16.33 4.62
CA SER A 61 21.32 -17.01 4.58
C SER A 61 21.43 -18.44 5.12
N PRO A 62 20.45 -18.93 5.90
CA PRO A 62 20.45 -20.29 6.43
C PRO A 62 20.22 -21.36 5.36
N HIS A 63 19.73 -20.97 4.19
CA HIS A 63 19.49 -21.87 3.07
C HIS A 63 19.79 -21.19 1.73
N LYS A 64 20.02 -22.01 0.70
CA LYS A 64 20.12 -21.51 -0.68
C LYS A 64 18.77 -21.02 -1.17
N PRO A 65 18.75 -19.99 -2.05
CA PRO A 65 17.50 -19.53 -2.64
C PRO A 65 16.78 -20.68 -3.38
N TRP A 66 15.49 -20.79 -3.15
CA TRP A 66 14.63 -21.71 -3.92
C TRP A 66 14.42 -21.18 -5.35
N PRO A 67 13.91 -22.00 -6.30
CA PRO A 67 13.84 -21.59 -7.70
C PRO A 67 13.17 -20.24 -7.96
N LYS A 68 12.04 -19.95 -7.32
CA LYS A 68 11.35 -18.66 -7.46
C LYS A 68 12.10 -17.51 -6.78
N GLN A 69 12.69 -17.76 -5.62
CA GLN A 69 13.56 -16.80 -4.94
C GLN A 69 14.76 -16.45 -5.82
N GLN A 70 15.40 -17.47 -6.42
CA GLN A 70 16.52 -17.26 -7.34
C GLN A 70 16.11 -16.41 -8.54
N ARG A 71 14.92 -16.66 -9.15
CA ARG A 71 14.41 -15.82 -10.24
C ARG A 71 14.29 -14.35 -9.86
N PHE A 72 13.81 -14.08 -8.64
CA PHE A 72 13.69 -12.72 -8.13
C PHE A 72 15.05 -12.07 -7.85
N LEU A 73 15.98 -12.81 -7.27
CA LEU A 73 17.34 -12.33 -7.03
C LEU A 73 18.10 -12.05 -8.34
N ASP A 74 17.83 -12.82 -9.39
CA ASP A 74 18.44 -12.66 -10.72
C ASP A 74 17.89 -11.48 -11.54
N LEU A 75 16.89 -10.76 -11.06
CA LEU A 75 16.34 -9.62 -11.78
C LEU A 75 17.38 -8.51 -11.99
N GLU A 76 17.56 -8.08 -13.25
CA GLU A 76 18.49 -6.99 -13.62
C GLU A 76 17.88 -5.61 -13.52
N CYS A 77 16.55 -5.51 -13.61
CA CYS A 77 15.85 -4.24 -13.52
C CYS A 77 16.07 -3.56 -12.17
N LYS A 78 15.92 -2.24 -12.16
CA LYS A 78 16.01 -1.43 -10.93
C LYS A 78 14.93 -1.83 -9.93
N GLU A 79 13.74 -2.13 -10.42
CA GLU A 79 12.54 -2.35 -9.62
C GLU A 79 11.98 -3.76 -9.81
N GLY A 80 11.78 -4.48 -8.71
CA GLY A 80 11.21 -5.82 -8.73
C GLY A 80 10.26 -6.06 -7.56
N PHE A 81 9.17 -6.76 -7.86
CA PHE A 81 8.13 -7.12 -6.90
C PHE A 81 7.95 -8.63 -6.81
N PHE A 82 8.04 -9.18 -5.60
CA PHE A 82 7.77 -10.58 -5.29
C PHE A 82 6.44 -10.66 -4.56
N GLY A 83 5.37 -10.99 -5.26
CA GLY A 83 4.03 -10.88 -4.73
C GLY A 83 3.17 -12.12 -4.96
N GLY A 84 2.15 -12.30 -4.14
CA GLY A 84 1.21 -13.41 -4.30
C GLY A 84 0.76 -14.05 -2.99
N ALA A 85 0.66 -15.38 -2.97
CA ALA A 85 0.15 -16.14 -1.83
C ALA A 85 0.95 -15.89 -0.53
N ALA A 86 0.30 -16.04 0.61
CA ALA A 86 0.99 -16.06 1.90
C ALA A 86 1.95 -17.27 1.98
N ALA A 87 2.89 -17.21 2.92
CA ALA A 87 3.88 -18.28 3.18
C ALA A 87 4.79 -18.68 1.99
N GLY A 88 4.77 -17.94 0.87
CA GLY A 88 5.60 -18.22 -0.32
C GLY A 88 7.08 -17.84 -0.21
N GLY A 89 7.62 -17.57 0.99
CA GLY A 89 9.03 -17.26 1.21
C GLY A 89 9.45 -15.83 0.83
N LYS A 90 8.49 -14.88 0.75
CA LYS A 90 8.71 -13.52 0.27
C LYS A 90 9.67 -12.71 1.14
N SER A 91 9.48 -12.69 2.46
CA SER A 91 10.34 -11.92 3.38
C SER A 91 11.76 -12.48 3.42
N ASP A 92 11.94 -13.81 3.30
CA ASP A 92 13.26 -14.43 3.17
C ASP A 92 13.97 -13.94 1.92
N THR A 93 13.26 -13.92 0.80
CA THR A 93 13.80 -13.46 -0.48
C THR A 93 14.19 -11.98 -0.43
N LEU A 94 13.38 -11.16 0.23
CA LEU A 94 13.67 -9.73 0.38
C LEU A 94 14.91 -9.52 1.26
N LEU A 95 15.05 -10.29 2.33
CA LEU A 95 16.25 -10.26 3.18
C LEU A 95 17.48 -10.74 2.42
N MET A 96 17.38 -11.83 1.67
CA MET A 96 18.46 -12.32 0.79
C MET A 96 18.91 -11.24 -0.20
N ALA A 97 17.96 -10.53 -0.82
CA ALA A 97 18.27 -9.43 -1.75
C ALA A 97 18.98 -8.27 -1.06
N GLY A 98 18.61 -7.93 0.19
CA GLY A 98 19.28 -6.93 1.00
C GLY A 98 20.70 -7.34 1.41
N LEU A 99 20.98 -8.63 1.52
CA LEU A 99 22.30 -9.18 1.88
C LEU A 99 23.23 -9.38 0.68
N GLU A 100 22.75 -9.24 -0.55
CA GLU A 100 23.49 -9.62 -1.77
C GLU A 100 24.88 -8.96 -1.87
N TYR A 101 24.99 -7.69 -1.50
CA TYR A 101 26.22 -6.92 -1.65
C TYR A 101 26.90 -6.52 -0.32
N VAL A 102 26.49 -7.10 0.81
CA VAL A 102 27.09 -6.77 2.13
C VAL A 102 28.57 -7.14 2.25
N HIS A 103 29.11 -7.89 1.31
CA HIS A 103 30.54 -8.21 1.23
C HIS A 103 31.37 -7.09 0.57
N LEU A 104 30.71 -6.09 -0.03
CA LEU A 104 31.35 -4.96 -0.71
C LEU A 104 31.36 -3.72 0.19
N PRO A 105 32.43 -2.91 0.16
CA PRO A 105 32.46 -1.62 0.85
C PRO A 105 31.45 -0.63 0.21
N ASN A 106 31.06 0.37 0.97
CA ASN A 106 30.16 1.43 0.52
C ASN A 106 28.76 0.93 0.07
N TYR A 107 28.34 -0.23 0.57
CA TYR A 107 26.97 -0.71 0.41
C TYR A 107 26.12 -0.35 1.60
N SER A 108 25.00 0.29 1.34
CA SER A 108 23.96 0.61 2.32
C SER A 108 22.60 0.10 1.83
N ALA A 109 22.01 -0.80 2.60
CA ALA A 109 20.69 -1.36 2.36
C ALA A 109 19.72 -0.88 3.44
N LEU A 110 18.48 -0.54 3.02
CA LEU A 110 17.36 -0.23 3.90
C LEU A 110 16.24 -1.24 3.66
N ILE A 111 15.71 -1.84 4.71
CA ILE A 111 14.49 -2.65 4.65
C ILE A 111 13.41 -1.98 5.49
N LEU A 112 12.25 -1.77 4.89
CA LEU A 112 11.13 -1.03 5.45
C LEU A 112 9.94 -1.94 5.76
N ARG A 113 9.29 -1.66 6.88
CA ARG A 113 8.00 -2.18 7.29
C ARG A 113 7.06 -1.01 7.59
N ARG A 114 5.75 -1.23 7.61
CA ARG A 114 4.79 -0.16 7.87
C ARG A 114 5.00 0.51 9.24
N ASP A 115 5.15 -0.27 10.29
CA ASP A 115 5.33 0.25 11.65
C ASP A 115 6.40 -0.51 12.43
N PHE A 116 6.85 0.08 13.53
CA PHE A 116 7.90 -0.51 14.35
C PHE A 116 7.45 -1.80 15.07
N ALA A 117 6.19 -1.89 15.48
CA ALA A 117 5.69 -3.09 16.16
C ALA A 117 5.76 -4.30 15.21
N ARG A 118 5.26 -4.16 13.97
CA ARG A 118 5.33 -5.23 12.95
C ARG A 118 6.76 -5.54 12.49
N LEU A 119 7.66 -4.56 12.56
CA LEU A 119 9.07 -4.78 12.24
C LEU A 119 9.76 -5.68 13.28
N SER A 120 9.33 -5.64 14.55
CA SER A 120 9.98 -6.29 15.69
C SER A 120 9.30 -7.55 16.22
N LEU A 121 8.11 -7.90 15.70
CA LEU A 121 7.39 -9.11 16.11
C LEU A 121 8.20 -10.38 15.82
N PRO A 122 8.01 -11.47 16.61
CA PRO A 122 8.59 -12.78 16.31
C PRO A 122 8.25 -13.23 14.88
N GLY A 123 9.27 -13.68 14.14
CA GLY A 123 9.14 -14.08 12.73
C GLY A 123 9.05 -12.94 11.72
N SER A 124 9.06 -11.66 12.16
CA SER A 124 9.17 -10.51 11.25
C SER A 124 10.53 -10.46 10.55
N ILE A 125 10.65 -9.62 9.52
CA ILE A 125 11.89 -9.55 8.73
C ILE A 125 13.12 -9.12 9.55
N MET A 126 12.96 -8.25 10.55
CA MET A 126 14.06 -7.85 11.43
C MET A 126 14.42 -8.96 12.42
N ASP A 127 13.43 -9.63 13.01
CA ASP A 127 13.66 -10.76 13.91
C ASP A 127 14.33 -11.93 13.18
N ARG A 128 13.89 -12.21 11.96
CA ARG A 128 14.49 -13.18 11.05
C ARG A 128 15.94 -12.85 10.72
N ALA A 129 16.24 -11.59 10.40
CA ALA A 129 17.60 -11.14 10.16
C ALA A 129 18.48 -11.32 11.40
N ARG A 130 17.97 -11.05 12.59
CA ARG A 130 18.68 -11.29 13.84
C ARG A 130 18.97 -12.76 14.06
N SER A 131 18.01 -13.64 13.75
CA SER A 131 18.23 -15.10 13.80
C SER A 131 19.30 -15.58 12.81
N TRP A 132 19.23 -15.10 11.54
CA TRP A 132 20.19 -15.50 10.51
C TRP A 132 21.62 -15.03 10.80
N LEU A 133 21.77 -13.85 11.37
CA LEU A 133 23.06 -13.19 11.55
C LEU A 133 23.64 -13.38 12.96
N TYR A 134 22.94 -14.07 13.87
CA TYR A 134 23.31 -14.19 15.28
C TYR A 134 24.73 -14.76 15.50
N ASN A 135 25.11 -15.82 14.79
CA ASN A 135 26.40 -16.48 14.91
C ASN A 135 27.36 -16.17 13.74
N THR A 136 27.20 -14.98 13.13
CA THR A 136 28.06 -14.54 12.02
C THR A 136 29.00 -13.41 12.47
N ASP A 137 29.78 -12.90 11.53
CA ASP A 137 30.66 -11.74 11.72
C ASP A 137 29.94 -10.39 11.53
N ALA A 138 28.59 -10.37 11.43
CA ALA A 138 27.79 -9.15 11.35
C ALA A 138 27.48 -8.61 12.75
N GLU A 139 27.74 -7.32 12.98
CA GLU A 139 27.53 -6.65 14.27
C GLU A 139 26.17 -5.97 14.32
N TRP A 140 25.35 -6.29 15.33
CA TRP A 140 24.05 -5.68 15.55
C TRP A 140 24.12 -4.44 16.44
N ASN A 141 23.56 -3.33 15.97
CA ASN A 141 23.30 -2.15 16.78
C ASN A 141 21.79 -2.00 17.02
N GLY A 142 21.36 -2.26 18.26
CA GLY A 142 19.94 -2.26 18.65
C GLY A 142 19.30 -0.87 18.67
N ASP A 143 20.06 0.21 18.91
CA ASP A 143 19.53 1.58 18.95
C ASP A 143 19.23 2.08 17.52
N ARG A 144 20.15 1.81 16.60
CA ARG A 144 20.04 2.23 15.20
C ARG A 144 19.28 1.24 14.34
N LYS A 145 18.97 0.05 14.85
CA LYS A 145 18.35 -1.07 14.09
C LYS A 145 19.16 -1.42 12.84
N THR A 146 20.47 -1.57 13.00
CA THR A 146 21.40 -1.80 11.89
C THR A 146 22.31 -2.99 12.16
N PHE A 147 22.60 -3.73 11.08
CA PHE A 147 23.76 -4.62 11.02
C PHE A 147 24.90 -3.93 10.30
N ARG A 148 26.11 -4.03 10.85
CA ARG A 148 27.36 -3.64 10.20
C ARG A 148 28.17 -4.89 9.87
N PHE A 149 28.67 -4.95 8.66
CA PHE A 149 29.46 -6.08 8.16
C PHE A 149 30.96 -5.75 8.14
N PRO A 150 31.85 -6.76 8.12
CA PRO A 150 33.33 -6.54 8.09
C PRO A 150 33.80 -5.68 6.91
N SER A 151 33.07 -5.69 5.78
CA SER A 151 33.30 -4.80 4.63
C SER A 151 33.07 -3.31 4.90
N GLY A 152 32.41 -2.98 6.01
CA GLY A 152 31.86 -1.66 6.29
C GLY A 152 30.44 -1.44 5.77
N ALA A 153 29.88 -2.40 5.01
CA ALA A 153 28.48 -2.35 4.56
C ALA A 153 27.49 -2.31 5.72
N VAL A 154 26.32 -1.73 5.47
CA VAL A 154 25.26 -1.56 6.47
C VAL A 154 23.93 -2.08 5.92
N LEU A 155 23.23 -2.89 6.73
CA LEU A 155 21.82 -3.22 6.53
C LEU A 155 21.00 -2.56 7.64
N GLN A 156 20.16 -1.63 7.28
CA GLN A 156 19.29 -0.87 8.20
C GLN A 156 17.84 -1.34 8.08
N PHE A 157 17.17 -1.42 9.24
CA PHE A 157 15.72 -1.63 9.32
C PHE A 157 15.03 -0.33 9.72
N GLY A 158 13.94 -0.02 9.04
CA GLY A 158 13.17 1.19 9.27
C GLY A 158 11.68 0.97 9.08
N TYR A 159 10.91 2.01 9.34
CA TYR A 159 9.45 1.98 9.17
C TYR A 159 8.91 3.31 8.65
N ILE A 160 7.73 3.24 8.03
CA ILE A 160 6.96 4.39 7.54
C ILE A 160 5.50 4.13 7.91
N ASP A 161 5.04 4.69 9.03
CA ASP A 161 3.66 4.56 9.51
C ASP A 161 2.73 5.53 8.80
N SER A 162 3.21 6.74 8.53
CA SER A 162 2.52 7.76 7.75
C SER A 162 3.33 8.18 6.53
N PRO A 163 2.71 8.74 5.47
CA PRO A 163 3.45 9.24 4.31
C PRO A 163 4.55 10.25 4.66
N ASP A 164 4.40 11.03 5.73
CA ASP A 164 5.37 12.04 6.16
C ASP A 164 6.62 11.45 6.81
N ASP A 165 6.57 10.22 7.29
CA ASP A 165 7.74 9.53 7.82
C ASP A 165 8.84 9.32 6.77
N ARG A 166 8.54 9.48 5.46
CA ARG A 166 9.53 9.47 4.39
C ARG A 166 10.65 10.48 4.60
N PHE A 167 10.36 11.60 5.25
CA PHE A 167 11.34 12.64 5.53
C PHE A 167 12.43 12.22 6.53
N ARG A 168 12.22 11.17 7.33
CA ARG A 168 13.28 10.56 8.16
C ARG A 168 14.47 10.10 7.33
N TYR A 169 14.24 9.76 6.06
CA TYR A 169 15.25 9.26 5.13
C TYR A 169 15.77 10.34 4.17
N ALA A 170 15.34 11.59 4.31
CA ALA A 170 15.62 12.66 3.34
C ALA A 170 17.12 12.93 3.12
N SER A 171 17.95 12.73 4.14
CA SER A 171 19.40 12.95 4.09
C SER A 171 20.22 11.65 3.91
N SER A 172 19.55 10.51 3.65
CA SER A 172 20.21 9.21 3.52
C SER A 172 20.46 8.82 2.07
N GLU A 173 21.43 7.93 1.87
CA GLU A 173 21.75 7.34 0.57
C GLU A 173 21.83 5.83 0.70
N PHE A 174 21.14 5.13 -0.20
CA PHE A 174 21.09 3.68 -0.23
C PHE A 174 21.35 3.16 -1.64
N GLN A 175 21.94 1.98 -1.75
CA GLN A 175 22.04 1.24 -3.01
C GLN A 175 20.92 0.22 -3.13
N PHE A 176 20.31 -0.16 -1.99
CA PHE A 176 19.18 -1.07 -1.93
C PHE A 176 18.09 -0.53 -1.02
N ILE A 177 16.84 -0.56 -1.48
CA ILE A 177 15.67 -0.28 -0.65
C ILE A 177 14.69 -1.45 -0.78
N GLY A 178 14.44 -2.13 0.33
CA GLY A 178 13.51 -3.24 0.45
C GLY A 178 12.20 -2.81 1.11
N TRP A 179 11.06 -3.18 0.53
CA TRP A 179 9.74 -2.95 1.10
C TRP A 179 9.08 -4.28 1.45
N ASP A 180 9.00 -4.58 2.74
CA ASP A 180 8.31 -5.78 3.22
C ASP A 180 6.83 -5.45 3.48
N GLU A 181 5.94 -6.26 2.92
CA GLU A 181 4.48 -6.04 2.89
C GLU A 181 4.10 -4.67 2.32
N LEU A 182 4.55 -4.39 1.09
CA LEU A 182 4.35 -3.10 0.41
C LEU A 182 2.89 -2.65 0.38
N THR A 183 1.93 -3.56 0.27
CA THR A 183 0.50 -3.20 0.26
C THR A 183 -0.02 -2.65 1.60
N GLU A 184 0.70 -2.84 2.70
CA GLU A 184 0.29 -2.28 3.99
C GLU A 184 0.55 -0.77 4.11
N PHE A 185 1.42 -0.21 3.28
CA PHE A 185 1.76 1.21 3.31
C PHE A 185 0.68 2.07 2.67
N ALA A 186 0.51 3.29 3.19
CA ALA A 186 -0.27 4.31 2.51
C ALA A 186 0.55 4.85 1.32
N LEU A 187 0.13 4.49 0.11
CA LEU A 187 0.79 4.81 -1.14
C LEU A 187 -0.15 5.68 -2.01
N PRO A 188 -0.31 6.97 -1.68
CA PRO A 188 -1.18 7.86 -2.44
C PRO A 188 -0.73 7.94 -3.89
N GLU A 189 -1.71 7.94 -4.80
CA GLU A 189 -1.47 8.06 -6.22
C GLU A 189 -1.37 9.53 -6.60
N SER A 190 -0.54 9.83 -7.60
CA SER A 190 -0.51 11.17 -8.16
C SER A 190 -1.83 11.49 -8.87
N ASP A 191 -2.32 12.70 -8.66
CA ASP A 191 -3.39 13.27 -9.48
C ASP A 191 -2.89 13.51 -10.91
N ALA A 192 -3.81 13.94 -11.79
CA ALA A 192 -3.47 14.30 -13.17
C ALA A 192 -2.44 15.46 -13.27
N HIS A 193 -2.12 16.13 -12.16
CA HIS A 193 -1.17 17.23 -12.05
C HIS A 193 0.11 16.86 -11.27
N GLY A 194 0.30 15.61 -10.86
CA GLY A 194 1.51 15.11 -10.22
C GLY A 194 1.69 15.50 -8.74
N GLN A 195 0.80 16.28 -8.15
CA GLN A 195 0.99 16.82 -6.79
C GLN A 195 0.95 15.75 -5.67
N ALA A 196 0.24 14.65 -5.87
CA ALA A 196 0.21 13.58 -4.87
C ALA A 196 1.39 12.61 -4.96
N ALA A 197 2.19 12.64 -6.05
CA ALA A 197 3.39 11.82 -6.18
C ALA A 197 4.42 12.16 -5.10
N ASP A 198 4.55 13.43 -4.73
CA ASP A 198 5.46 13.88 -3.69
C ASP A 198 5.09 13.33 -2.29
N ALA A 199 3.81 13.02 -2.05
CA ALA A 199 3.33 12.44 -0.82
C ALA A 199 3.51 10.91 -0.75
N ASN A 200 3.80 10.25 -1.89
CA ASN A 200 3.97 8.79 -1.93
C ASN A 200 5.38 8.41 -1.43
N PRO A 201 5.50 7.74 -0.28
CA PRO A 201 6.79 7.40 0.29
C PRO A 201 7.60 6.43 -0.59
N TYR A 202 6.93 5.55 -1.35
CA TYR A 202 7.59 4.65 -2.27
C TYR A 202 8.31 5.43 -3.40
N LEU A 203 7.61 6.38 -4.02
CA LEU A 203 8.17 7.21 -5.09
C LEU A 203 9.22 8.19 -4.57
N PHE A 204 9.00 8.77 -3.38
CA PHE A 204 9.97 9.66 -2.74
C PHE A 204 11.32 8.99 -2.53
N LEU A 205 11.33 7.72 -2.10
CA LEU A 205 12.56 7.00 -1.78
C LEU A 205 13.39 6.61 -3.02
N PHE A 206 12.84 6.68 -4.25
CA PHE A 206 13.68 6.61 -5.46
C PHE A 206 14.78 7.67 -5.47
N SER A 207 14.50 8.88 -4.96
CA SER A 207 15.50 9.94 -4.86
C SER A 207 16.61 9.64 -3.85
N ARG A 208 16.44 8.63 -3.01
CA ARG A 208 17.43 8.15 -2.03
C ARG A 208 18.30 7.01 -2.55
N LEU A 209 17.97 6.43 -3.72
CA LEU A 209 18.84 5.52 -4.42
C LEU A 209 19.99 6.28 -5.08
N ARG A 210 21.16 6.24 -4.46
CA ARG A 210 22.33 6.97 -4.91
C ARG A 210 23.60 6.13 -4.79
N LYS A 211 24.57 6.44 -5.65
CA LYS A 211 25.93 5.91 -5.58
C LYS A 211 26.91 6.85 -6.24
N THR A 212 28.18 6.79 -5.89
CA THR A 212 29.24 7.45 -6.63
C THR A 212 29.47 6.77 -7.98
N ALA A 213 30.05 7.50 -8.95
CA ALA A 213 30.22 6.99 -10.32
C ALA A 213 31.11 5.73 -10.40
N ASP A 214 32.04 5.59 -9.46
CA ASP A 214 33.00 4.48 -9.33
C ASP A 214 32.44 3.29 -8.55
N ASN A 215 31.30 3.44 -7.88
CA ASN A 215 30.67 2.36 -7.13
C ASN A 215 29.98 1.36 -8.10
N PRO A 216 30.45 0.09 -8.18
CA PRO A 216 29.91 -0.88 -9.12
C PRO A 216 28.54 -1.45 -8.70
N ILE A 217 28.09 -1.21 -7.46
CA ILE A 217 26.86 -1.79 -6.92
C ILE A 217 25.64 -1.26 -7.67
N PRO A 218 24.74 -2.12 -8.18
CA PRO A 218 23.52 -1.66 -8.85
C PRO A 218 22.55 -1.05 -7.85
N LEU A 219 21.86 0.01 -8.27
CA LEU A 219 20.77 0.60 -7.51
C LEU A 219 19.50 -0.24 -7.68
N ARG A 220 18.88 -0.67 -6.58
CA ARG A 220 17.73 -1.58 -6.61
C ARG A 220 16.66 -1.22 -5.59
N ILE A 221 15.41 -1.31 -6.04
CA ILE A 221 14.23 -1.41 -5.18
C ILE A 221 13.68 -2.81 -5.31
N ARG A 222 13.45 -3.46 -4.19
CA ARG A 222 12.82 -4.77 -4.11
C ARG A 222 11.65 -4.71 -3.15
N SER A 223 10.53 -5.27 -3.54
CA SER A 223 9.32 -5.23 -2.75
C SER A 223 8.70 -6.61 -2.64
N ALA A 224 8.07 -6.86 -1.51
CA ALA A 224 7.36 -8.11 -1.26
C ALA A 224 6.00 -7.81 -0.62
N SER A 225 4.95 -8.49 -1.04
CA SER A 225 3.63 -8.40 -0.39
C SER A 225 2.64 -9.47 -0.85
N ASN A 226 1.56 -9.58 -0.08
CA ASN A 226 0.34 -10.26 -0.49
C ASN A 226 -0.62 -9.25 -1.15
N PRO A 227 -1.61 -9.70 -1.96
CA PRO A 227 -2.71 -8.86 -2.39
C PRO A 227 -3.51 -8.33 -1.20
N GLY A 228 -4.00 -7.11 -1.28
CA GLY A 228 -4.86 -6.50 -0.27
C GLY A 228 -4.25 -5.26 0.40
N ASN A 229 -4.90 -4.81 1.48
CA ASN A 229 -4.53 -3.61 2.23
C ASN A 229 -4.61 -2.30 1.42
N GLN A 230 -4.33 -1.18 2.07
CA GLN A 230 -4.53 0.16 1.51
C GLN A 230 -3.67 0.49 0.28
N GLY A 231 -2.49 -0.13 0.14
CA GLY A 231 -1.59 0.06 -0.99
C GLY A 231 -1.87 -0.87 -2.18
N HIS A 232 -2.91 -1.73 -2.10
CA HIS A 232 -3.21 -2.73 -3.14
C HIS A 232 -3.33 -2.13 -4.54
N ALA A 233 -4.10 -1.06 -4.69
CA ALA A 233 -4.36 -0.45 -5.99
C ALA A 233 -3.07 0.08 -6.65
N PHE A 234 -2.21 0.76 -5.87
CA PHE A 234 -0.90 1.22 -6.33
C PHE A 234 -0.01 0.06 -6.78
N VAL A 235 0.11 -0.98 -5.94
CA VAL A 235 0.96 -2.16 -6.22
C VAL A 235 0.45 -2.91 -7.44
N LYS A 236 -0.87 -3.17 -7.51
CA LYS A 236 -1.50 -3.84 -8.65
C LYS A 236 -1.19 -3.10 -9.95
N ARG A 237 -1.46 -1.81 -10.04
CA ARG A 237 -1.24 -1.02 -11.26
C ARG A 237 0.24 -0.96 -11.65
N ARG A 238 1.15 -0.86 -10.66
CA ARG A 238 2.57 -0.73 -10.93
C ARG A 238 3.21 -2.03 -11.41
N PHE A 239 2.83 -3.17 -10.84
CA PHE A 239 3.54 -4.43 -11.03
C PHE A 239 2.71 -5.52 -11.74
N VAL A 240 1.39 -5.55 -11.53
CA VAL A 240 0.56 -6.68 -11.95
C VAL A 240 -0.15 -6.35 -13.27
N VAL A 241 0.45 -6.77 -14.38
CA VAL A 241 -0.16 -6.60 -15.69
C VAL A 241 -1.41 -7.48 -15.85
N PRO A 242 -2.36 -7.15 -16.75
CA PRO A 242 -3.59 -7.93 -16.94
C PRO A 242 -3.35 -9.41 -17.22
N GLU A 243 -2.29 -9.75 -17.96
CA GLU A 243 -1.88 -11.14 -18.22
C GLU A 243 -1.52 -11.86 -16.92
N ALA A 244 -0.75 -11.22 -16.04
CA ALA A 244 -0.38 -11.80 -14.74
C ALA A 244 -1.61 -12.06 -13.87
N GLU A 245 -2.57 -11.15 -13.86
CA GLU A 245 -3.83 -11.30 -13.14
C GLU A 245 -4.64 -12.50 -13.66
N ALA A 246 -4.77 -12.64 -14.97
CA ALA A 246 -5.46 -13.75 -15.61
C ALA A 246 -4.79 -15.10 -15.30
N ASP A 247 -3.47 -15.17 -15.44
CA ASP A 247 -2.69 -16.40 -15.20
C ASP A 247 -2.70 -16.81 -13.72
N MET A 248 -2.66 -15.84 -12.80
CA MET A 248 -2.78 -16.09 -11.36
C MET A 248 -4.15 -16.67 -11.01
N LYS A 249 -5.22 -16.10 -11.58
CA LYS A 249 -6.59 -16.59 -11.43
C LYS A 249 -6.77 -17.99 -11.99
N ALA A 250 -6.16 -18.27 -13.16
CA ALA A 250 -6.16 -19.60 -13.77
C ALA A 250 -5.22 -20.61 -13.09
N ASN A 251 -4.47 -20.19 -12.05
CA ASN A 251 -3.46 -21.00 -11.35
C ASN A 251 -2.27 -21.46 -12.20
N THR A 252 -1.97 -20.74 -13.29
CA THR A 252 -0.90 -21.03 -14.27
C THR A 252 0.08 -19.87 -14.47
N PRO A 253 0.60 -19.22 -13.39
CA PRO A 253 1.45 -18.05 -13.54
C PRO A 253 2.79 -18.41 -14.19
N LYS A 254 3.29 -17.50 -15.04
CA LYS A 254 4.67 -17.49 -15.52
C LYS A 254 5.65 -17.21 -14.39
N ASP A 255 6.93 -17.40 -14.68
CA ASP A 255 7.97 -17.11 -13.70
C ASP A 255 8.15 -15.61 -13.45
N ILE A 256 8.04 -14.78 -14.49
CA ILE A 256 8.24 -13.33 -14.42
C ILE A 256 7.28 -12.66 -15.40
N TYR A 257 6.67 -11.56 -14.97
CA TYR A 257 5.94 -10.62 -15.81
C TYR A 257 6.66 -9.27 -15.82
N TRP A 258 6.51 -8.54 -16.91
CA TRP A 258 7.17 -7.28 -17.12
C TRP A 258 6.15 -6.18 -17.40
N ASN A 259 6.32 -5.05 -16.73
CA ASN A 259 5.61 -3.82 -16.99
C ASN A 259 6.62 -2.72 -17.33
N GLU A 260 6.16 -1.62 -17.91
CA GLU A 260 6.99 -0.47 -18.24
C GLU A 260 6.44 0.78 -17.56
N ILE A 261 7.26 1.44 -16.77
CA ILE A 261 6.91 2.66 -16.05
C ILE A 261 7.98 3.72 -16.31
N GLY A 262 7.58 4.81 -16.99
CA GLY A 262 8.51 5.90 -17.27
C GLY A 262 9.72 5.51 -18.13
N GLY A 263 9.57 4.53 -19.02
CA GLY A 263 10.63 4.00 -19.87
C GLY A 263 11.57 3.00 -19.19
N GLU A 264 11.31 2.64 -17.93
CA GLU A 264 12.07 1.60 -17.20
C GLU A 264 11.22 0.32 -17.05
N GLN A 265 11.89 -0.84 -17.21
CA GLN A 265 11.24 -2.12 -16.97
C GLN A 265 11.09 -2.40 -15.46
N VAL A 266 9.90 -2.85 -15.10
CA VAL A 266 9.50 -3.27 -13.75
C VAL A 266 9.10 -4.73 -13.81
N ALA A 267 9.64 -5.55 -12.89
CA ALA A 267 9.39 -6.98 -12.86
C ALA A 267 8.41 -7.38 -11.75
N PHE A 268 7.52 -8.31 -12.07
CA PHE A 268 6.69 -9.02 -11.10
C PHE A 268 6.98 -10.51 -11.14
N VAL A 269 7.38 -11.07 -9.99
CA VAL A 269 7.56 -12.52 -9.79
C VAL A 269 6.43 -13.01 -8.89
N PRO A 270 5.48 -13.79 -9.41
CA PRO A 270 4.39 -14.33 -8.61
C PRO A 270 4.86 -15.46 -7.70
N SER A 271 4.43 -15.46 -6.43
CA SER A 271 4.75 -16.51 -5.48
C SER A 271 3.50 -17.27 -5.03
N LYS A 272 3.63 -18.57 -4.83
CA LYS A 272 2.61 -19.47 -4.27
C LYS A 272 3.17 -20.20 -3.06
N ILE A 273 2.29 -20.80 -2.26
CA ILE A 273 2.68 -21.57 -1.07
C ILE A 273 3.65 -22.69 -1.46
N ARG A 274 3.35 -23.44 -2.53
CA ARG A 274 4.18 -24.54 -3.06
C ARG A 274 5.59 -24.13 -3.50
N ASP A 275 5.85 -22.84 -3.70
CA ASP A 275 7.19 -22.34 -4.02
C ASP A 275 8.10 -22.28 -2.80
N ASN A 276 7.55 -22.53 -1.61
CA ASN A 276 8.24 -22.60 -0.33
C ASN A 276 8.26 -24.04 0.21
N PRO A 277 9.33 -24.81 -0.01
CA PRO A 277 9.40 -26.19 0.43
C PRO A 277 9.54 -26.37 1.96
N SER A 278 9.68 -25.29 2.73
CA SER A 278 9.76 -25.36 4.20
C SER A 278 8.37 -25.34 4.87
N ILE A 279 7.30 -25.13 4.12
CA ILE A 279 5.92 -25.06 4.61
C ILE A 279 5.14 -26.28 4.12
N ASP A 280 4.44 -26.93 5.03
CA ASP A 280 3.42 -27.91 4.66
C ASP A 280 2.19 -27.18 4.11
N GLU A 281 1.97 -27.31 2.80
CA GLU A 281 0.88 -26.63 2.10
C GLU A 281 -0.49 -27.06 2.60
N GLU A 282 -0.65 -28.35 2.94
CA GLU A 282 -1.92 -28.91 3.40
C GLU A 282 -2.28 -28.42 4.80
N GLU A 283 -1.33 -28.48 5.73
CA GLU A 283 -1.49 -27.94 7.08
C GLU A 283 -1.78 -26.44 7.06
N TYR A 284 -1.05 -25.68 6.25
CA TYR A 284 -1.28 -24.24 6.13
C TYR A 284 -2.65 -23.90 5.54
N ASN A 285 -3.09 -24.63 4.52
CA ASN A 285 -4.43 -24.47 3.95
C ASN A 285 -5.55 -24.75 4.96
N GLN A 286 -5.36 -25.72 5.87
CA GLN A 286 -6.31 -26.00 6.97
C GLN A 286 -6.39 -24.81 7.94
N GLN A 287 -5.28 -24.14 8.25
CA GLN A 287 -5.30 -22.94 9.09
C GLN A 287 -6.07 -21.78 8.43
N LEU A 288 -5.98 -21.65 7.10
CA LEU A 288 -6.70 -20.62 6.36
C LEU A 288 -8.24 -20.81 6.34
N ILE A 289 -8.76 -22.01 6.65
CA ILE A 289 -10.22 -22.28 6.66
C ILE A 289 -10.95 -21.37 7.67
N HIS A 290 -10.28 -20.97 8.75
CA HIS A 290 -10.86 -20.09 9.77
C HIS A 290 -11.01 -18.64 9.32
N LEU A 291 -10.43 -18.25 8.18
CA LEU A 291 -10.53 -16.91 7.62
C LEU A 291 -11.78 -16.76 6.73
N PRO A 292 -12.33 -15.54 6.62
CA PRO A 292 -13.39 -15.25 5.66
C PRO A 292 -13.01 -15.73 4.24
N PRO A 293 -13.96 -16.25 3.45
CA PRO A 293 -13.67 -16.88 2.15
C PRO A 293 -12.81 -16.01 1.22
N VAL A 294 -13.11 -14.72 1.12
CA VAL A 294 -12.37 -13.76 0.28
C VAL A 294 -10.91 -13.61 0.73
N THR A 295 -10.69 -13.49 2.04
CA THR A 295 -9.34 -13.38 2.63
C THR A 295 -8.56 -14.68 2.42
N ARG A 296 -9.22 -15.82 2.62
CA ARG A 296 -8.64 -17.15 2.39
C ARG A 296 -8.18 -17.34 0.95
N GLU A 297 -9.06 -17.07 -0.03
CA GLU A 297 -8.71 -17.20 -1.46
C GLU A 297 -7.56 -16.28 -1.85
N ARG A 298 -7.57 -15.05 -1.35
CA ARG A 298 -6.49 -14.08 -1.56
C ARG A 298 -5.14 -14.58 -1.04
N LEU A 299 -5.10 -15.05 0.21
CA LEU A 299 -3.86 -15.53 0.84
C LEU A 299 -3.39 -16.86 0.26
N LYS A 300 -4.32 -17.73 -0.14
CA LYS A 300 -4.03 -19.04 -0.74
C LYS A 300 -3.53 -18.92 -2.17
N ASN A 301 -4.24 -18.16 -3.00
CA ASN A 301 -4.00 -18.10 -4.44
C ASN A 301 -3.12 -16.93 -4.85
N GLY A 302 -2.98 -15.92 -3.99
CA GLY A 302 -2.26 -14.70 -4.33
C GLY A 302 -2.95 -13.90 -5.43
N ASP A 303 -4.27 -13.99 -5.52
CA ASP A 303 -5.05 -13.39 -6.60
C ASP A 303 -5.17 -11.88 -6.41
N TRP A 304 -4.64 -11.13 -7.36
CA TRP A 304 -4.68 -9.67 -7.42
C TRP A 304 -5.98 -9.11 -8.00
N SER A 305 -6.82 -9.95 -8.61
CA SER A 305 -8.17 -9.56 -9.08
C SER A 305 -9.15 -9.48 -7.91
N ILE A 306 -8.91 -10.28 -6.89
CA ILE A 306 -9.64 -10.17 -5.63
C ILE A 306 -9.11 -8.91 -4.94
N SER A 307 -9.68 -7.76 -5.28
CA SER A 307 -9.59 -6.62 -4.38
C SER A 307 -10.00 -7.14 -3.00
N VAL A 308 -9.35 -6.69 -1.95
CA VAL A 308 -10.00 -6.72 -0.65
C VAL A 308 -11.24 -5.91 -0.86
N ALA A 309 -12.31 -6.55 -1.25
CA ALA A 309 -13.60 -5.94 -1.14
C ALA A 309 -13.76 -5.73 0.36
N GLY A 310 -13.38 -4.55 0.82
CA GLY A 310 -14.04 -3.97 1.94
C GLY A 310 -15.52 -4.22 1.71
N LEU A 311 -16.31 -4.14 2.71
CA LEU A 311 -17.76 -4.27 2.57
C LEU A 311 -18.31 -3.27 1.52
N ILE A 312 -17.51 -2.27 1.12
CA ILE A 312 -17.79 -1.28 0.06
C ILE A 312 -17.01 -1.66 -1.19
N ARG A 313 -17.71 -1.86 -2.31
CA ARG A 313 -17.11 -2.24 -3.60
C ARG A 313 -16.86 -1.02 -4.47
N PHE A 314 -15.77 -1.05 -5.24
CA PHE A 314 -15.41 0.03 -6.16
C PHE A 314 -16.54 0.29 -7.19
N GLU A 315 -17.20 -0.75 -7.68
CA GLU A 315 -18.28 -0.66 -8.66
C GLU A 315 -19.54 0.08 -8.13
N TRP A 316 -19.65 0.25 -6.82
CA TRP A 316 -20.74 0.99 -6.18
C TRP A 316 -20.50 2.50 -6.14
N LEU A 317 -19.24 2.94 -6.30
CA LEU A 317 -18.91 4.36 -6.27
C LEU A 317 -19.54 5.09 -7.46
N ARG A 318 -20.14 6.23 -7.18
CA ARG A 318 -20.72 7.14 -8.16
C ARG A 318 -20.14 8.52 -7.98
N TYR A 319 -20.09 9.26 -9.07
CA TYR A 319 -19.43 10.54 -9.08
C TYR A 319 -20.36 11.65 -9.53
N TYR A 320 -20.04 12.88 -9.12
CA TYR A 320 -20.64 14.09 -9.64
C TYR A 320 -19.57 15.06 -10.12
N GLN A 321 -19.96 15.98 -10.97
CA GLN A 321 -19.12 17.10 -11.37
C GLN A 321 -19.86 18.42 -11.21
N MET A 322 -19.08 19.50 -11.03
CA MET A 322 -19.61 20.86 -10.95
C MET A 322 -19.42 21.58 -12.28
N GLN A 323 -20.46 22.31 -12.71
CA GLN A 323 -20.37 23.27 -13.79
C GLN A 323 -20.95 24.61 -13.27
N GLY A 324 -20.08 25.50 -12.81
CA GLY A 324 -20.50 26.64 -12.02
C GLY A 324 -21.18 26.19 -10.72
N GLN A 325 -22.40 26.59 -10.48
CA GLN A 325 -23.22 26.20 -9.32
C GLN A 325 -24.09 24.94 -9.59
N MET A 326 -23.98 24.35 -10.79
CA MET A 326 -24.78 23.18 -11.17
C MET A 326 -24.07 21.90 -10.81
N LEU A 327 -24.70 21.09 -9.96
CA LEU A 327 -24.34 19.72 -9.62
C LEU A 327 -24.84 18.76 -10.71
N GLN A 328 -23.95 18.05 -11.36
CA GLN A 328 -24.27 17.06 -12.38
C GLN A 328 -23.94 15.66 -11.86
N LEU A 329 -24.96 14.84 -11.61
CA LEU A 329 -24.77 13.45 -11.20
C LEU A 329 -24.47 12.57 -12.41
N LEU A 330 -23.55 11.63 -12.24
CA LEU A 330 -23.11 10.72 -13.29
C LEU A 330 -23.50 9.27 -12.94
N ASP A 331 -23.82 8.47 -13.95
CA ASP A 331 -23.97 7.02 -13.79
C ASP A 331 -22.60 6.30 -13.76
N ALA A 332 -22.62 4.95 -13.72
CA ALA A 332 -21.41 4.12 -13.73
C ALA A 332 -20.58 4.24 -15.03
N SER A 333 -21.19 4.73 -16.12
CA SER A 333 -20.57 4.94 -17.43
C SER A 333 -20.26 6.43 -17.70
N ASP A 334 -20.26 7.26 -16.63
CA ASP A 334 -20.00 8.70 -16.70
C ASP A 334 -21.07 9.51 -17.49
N ASN A 335 -22.22 8.93 -17.78
CA ASN A 335 -23.31 9.68 -18.41
C ASN A 335 -24.03 10.52 -17.37
N LYS A 336 -24.44 11.74 -17.76
CA LYS A 336 -25.21 12.65 -16.93
C LYS A 336 -26.64 12.13 -16.74
N ILE A 337 -27.04 11.90 -15.49
CA ILE A 337 -28.38 11.40 -15.14
C ILE A 337 -29.27 12.44 -14.48
N ALA A 338 -28.71 13.48 -13.88
CA ALA A 338 -29.46 14.57 -13.26
C ALA A 338 -28.59 15.82 -13.11
N VAL A 339 -29.23 16.97 -13.05
CA VAL A 339 -28.60 18.29 -12.82
C VAL A 339 -29.43 19.07 -11.82
N PHE A 340 -28.78 19.68 -10.83
CA PHE A 340 -29.40 20.50 -9.79
C PHE A 340 -28.60 21.78 -9.58
N ASP A 341 -29.25 22.86 -9.21
CA ASP A 341 -28.56 23.99 -8.58
C ASP A 341 -28.18 23.60 -7.15
N GLU A 342 -26.94 23.83 -6.74
CA GLU A 342 -26.50 23.48 -5.38
C GLU A 342 -27.30 24.22 -4.29
N ARG A 343 -27.88 25.39 -4.61
CA ARG A 343 -28.72 26.17 -3.71
C ARG A 343 -30.05 25.52 -3.40
N ASP A 344 -30.55 24.67 -4.31
CA ASP A 344 -31.79 23.92 -4.13
C ASP A 344 -31.62 22.67 -3.27
N CYS A 345 -30.37 22.28 -3.01
CA CYS A 345 -30.04 21.12 -2.20
C CYS A 345 -30.12 21.45 -0.69
N ARG A 346 -30.67 20.53 0.09
CA ARG A 346 -30.58 20.62 1.55
C ARG A 346 -29.21 20.15 2.02
N ARG A 347 -28.45 21.06 2.61
CA ARG A 347 -27.12 20.77 3.13
C ARG A 347 -27.17 20.32 4.57
N ILE A 348 -26.52 19.19 4.89
CA ILE A 348 -26.36 18.67 6.25
C ILE A 348 -24.88 18.38 6.52
N ALA A 349 -24.52 18.29 7.80
CA ALA A 349 -23.21 17.85 8.24
C ALA A 349 -23.32 16.68 9.19
N THR A 350 -22.36 15.74 9.13
CA THR A 350 -22.24 14.63 10.08
C THR A 350 -20.85 14.65 10.70
N ILE A 351 -20.76 14.38 12.01
CA ILE A 351 -19.51 14.43 12.75
C ILE A 351 -19.32 13.11 13.52
N ASP A 352 -18.18 12.48 13.30
CA ASP A 352 -17.63 11.44 14.14
C ASP A 352 -16.46 12.01 14.93
N THR A 353 -16.45 11.83 16.26
CA THR A 353 -15.47 12.45 17.15
C THR A 353 -14.51 11.42 17.72
N ALA A 354 -13.20 11.71 17.69
CA ALA A 354 -12.19 10.87 18.30
C ALA A 354 -12.38 10.71 19.82
N GLY A 355 -12.10 9.53 20.34
CA GLY A 355 -12.25 9.22 21.78
C GLY A 355 -11.06 9.58 22.66
N THR A 356 -9.92 9.96 22.08
CA THR A 356 -8.68 10.18 22.82
C THR A 356 -7.90 11.36 22.27
N SER A 357 -7.48 12.26 23.20
CA SER A 357 -6.49 13.30 22.88
C SER A 357 -5.11 12.67 22.65
N GLU A 358 -4.23 13.36 21.90
CA GLU A 358 -2.84 12.93 21.70
C GLU A 358 -2.08 12.68 23.01
N GLU A 359 -2.41 13.37 24.11
CA GLU A 359 -1.81 13.18 25.42
C GLU A 359 -2.09 11.78 26.00
N ARG A 360 -3.32 11.28 25.91
CA ARG A 360 -3.66 9.92 26.35
C ARG A 360 -3.06 8.84 25.47
N VAL A 361 -2.78 9.14 24.21
CA VAL A 361 -2.10 8.22 23.28
C VAL A 361 -0.61 8.11 23.60
N ARG A 362 0.04 9.19 24.03
CA ARG A 362 1.44 9.16 24.51
C ARG A 362 1.60 8.32 25.77
N GLU A 363 0.57 8.27 26.61
CA GLU A 363 0.55 7.45 27.84
C GLU A 363 0.22 5.97 27.57
N SER A 364 -0.56 5.66 26.53
CA SER A 364 -0.90 4.28 26.13
C SER A 364 0.05 3.81 25.04
N LYS A 365 1.15 3.15 25.44
CA LYS A 365 2.10 2.52 24.52
C LYS A 365 1.37 1.67 23.47
N GLY A 366 1.23 2.17 22.22
CA GLY A 366 0.88 1.37 21.05
C GLY A 366 -0.50 1.60 20.40
N LYS A 367 -1.34 2.56 20.83
CA LYS A 367 -2.57 2.93 20.11
C LYS A 367 -2.38 4.23 19.33
N THR A 368 -2.69 4.22 18.05
CA THR A 368 -2.81 5.44 17.23
C THR A 368 -4.06 6.22 17.62
N ALA A 369 -3.96 7.55 17.74
CA ALA A 369 -5.12 8.41 17.98
C ALA A 369 -6.13 8.26 16.83
N SER A 370 -7.42 8.13 17.18
CA SER A 370 -8.51 8.17 16.21
C SER A 370 -8.63 9.56 15.58
N TRP A 371 -9.20 9.62 14.39
CA TRP A 371 -9.48 10.89 13.73
C TRP A 371 -10.84 11.44 14.17
N SER A 372 -10.92 12.76 14.31
CA SER A 372 -12.22 13.44 14.27
C SER A 372 -12.53 13.84 12.83
N VAL A 373 -13.73 13.53 12.37
CA VAL A 373 -14.12 13.70 10.96
C VAL A 373 -15.46 14.42 10.87
N MET A 374 -15.54 15.46 10.04
CA MET A 374 -16.80 16.14 9.69
C MET A 374 -17.03 16.09 8.18
N GLY A 375 -18.14 15.50 7.75
CA GLY A 375 -18.57 15.43 6.35
C GLY A 375 -19.70 16.41 6.06
N ILE A 376 -19.62 17.10 4.93
CA ILE A 376 -20.66 18.00 4.40
C ILE A 376 -21.36 17.31 3.25
N TRP A 377 -22.68 17.19 3.35
CA TRP A 377 -23.52 16.45 2.41
C TRP A 377 -24.62 17.34 1.85
N ASP A 378 -24.84 17.30 0.55
CA ASP A 378 -26.00 17.87 -0.10
C ASP A 378 -27.02 16.78 -0.44
N ARG A 379 -28.29 17.07 -0.19
CA ARG A 379 -29.45 16.25 -0.56
C ARG A 379 -30.23 16.98 -1.66
N PRO A 380 -30.29 16.43 -2.89
CA PRO A 380 -31.03 17.04 -3.98
C PRO A 380 -32.55 17.13 -3.69
N PRO A 381 -33.28 18.01 -4.37
CA PRO A 381 -34.72 18.11 -4.20
C PRO A 381 -35.49 16.98 -4.91
N GLY A 382 -36.78 16.85 -4.57
CA GLY A 382 -37.76 16.00 -5.26
C GLY A 382 -37.45 14.51 -5.18
N LYS A 383 -37.61 13.80 -6.29
CA LYS A 383 -37.41 12.32 -6.37
C LYS A 383 -35.98 11.85 -6.11
N PHE A 384 -35.05 12.77 -6.08
CA PHE A 384 -33.64 12.47 -5.78
C PHE A 384 -33.26 12.78 -4.31
N GLY A 385 -34.22 13.16 -3.47
CA GLY A 385 -34.00 13.53 -2.07
C GLY A 385 -33.46 12.40 -1.17
N ASN A 386 -33.47 11.16 -1.64
CA ASN A 386 -32.85 10.01 -1.00
C ASN A 386 -31.33 9.90 -1.29
N LYS A 387 -30.79 10.69 -2.21
CA LYS A 387 -29.37 10.64 -2.56
C LYS A 387 -28.55 11.54 -1.65
N LEU A 388 -27.28 11.13 -1.45
CA LEU A 388 -26.27 11.87 -0.71
C LEU A 388 -25.14 12.28 -1.65
N ILE A 389 -24.78 13.56 -1.63
CA ILE A 389 -23.67 14.12 -2.41
C ILE A 389 -22.65 14.66 -1.42
N LEU A 390 -21.50 13.99 -1.31
CA LEU A 390 -20.44 14.42 -0.40
C LEU A 390 -19.67 15.60 -1.02
N ARG A 391 -19.72 16.76 -0.35
CA ARG A 391 -19.16 18.02 -0.83
C ARG A 391 -17.78 18.32 -0.23
N HIS A 392 -17.59 17.94 1.02
CA HIS A 392 -16.35 18.24 1.74
C HIS A 392 -16.15 17.29 2.91
N ILE A 393 -14.89 17.04 3.26
CA ILE A 393 -14.47 16.40 4.51
C ILE A 393 -13.42 17.27 5.19
N TRP A 394 -13.67 17.61 6.46
CA TRP A 394 -12.65 18.03 7.40
C TRP A 394 -12.26 16.84 8.26
N ARG A 395 -10.95 16.60 8.42
CA ARG A 395 -10.42 15.46 9.17
C ARG A 395 -9.15 15.86 9.90
N ALA A 396 -9.10 15.66 11.21
CA ALA A 396 -7.93 16.01 12.02
C ALA A 396 -7.79 15.11 13.26
N ARG A 397 -6.55 14.97 13.76
CA ARG A 397 -6.23 14.38 15.06
C ARG A 397 -5.90 15.50 16.01
N VAL A 398 -6.89 15.97 16.74
CA VAL A 398 -6.80 17.20 17.52
C VAL A 398 -7.44 17.05 18.89
N ASP A 399 -7.10 17.95 19.80
CA ASP A 399 -7.80 18.10 21.07
C ASP A 399 -9.19 18.73 20.88
N TYR A 400 -9.93 18.86 21.98
CA TYR A 400 -11.28 19.41 21.94
C TYR A 400 -11.34 20.86 21.44
N THR A 401 -10.36 21.69 21.78
CA THR A 401 -10.33 23.11 21.40
C THR A 401 -10.18 23.28 19.90
N ASP A 402 -9.24 22.56 19.32
CA ASP A 402 -8.99 22.56 17.89
C ASP A 402 -10.11 21.85 17.10
N LEU A 403 -10.71 20.79 17.68
CA LEU A 403 -11.92 20.17 17.14
C LEU A 403 -13.06 21.18 17.03
N LEU A 404 -13.33 21.91 18.11
CA LEU A 404 -14.37 22.94 18.12
C LEU A 404 -14.10 24.03 17.08
N ALA A 405 -12.87 24.51 16.98
CA ALA A 405 -12.45 25.51 16.00
C ALA A 405 -12.65 24.99 14.56
N GLY A 406 -12.22 23.76 14.26
CA GLY A 406 -12.39 23.12 12.96
C GLY A 406 -13.86 22.92 12.57
N VAL A 407 -14.70 22.48 13.53
CA VAL A 407 -16.14 22.34 13.32
C VAL A 407 -16.81 23.69 13.03
N LEU A 408 -16.49 24.73 13.80
CA LEU A 408 -17.02 26.08 13.59
C LEU A 408 -16.57 26.68 12.26
N GLN A 409 -15.30 26.52 11.88
CA GLN A 409 -14.80 26.98 10.60
C GLN A 409 -15.52 26.28 9.44
N THR A 410 -15.60 24.94 9.46
CA THR A 410 -16.29 24.15 8.43
C THR A 410 -17.79 24.51 8.35
N TYR A 411 -18.44 24.75 9.50
CA TYR A 411 -19.82 25.20 9.54
C TYR A 411 -19.99 26.57 8.88
N ASN A 412 -19.13 27.52 9.15
CA ASN A 412 -19.20 28.87 8.59
C ASN A 412 -18.93 28.88 7.08
N ASP A 413 -18.03 28.03 6.59
CA ASP A 413 -17.70 27.93 5.17
C ASP A 413 -18.82 27.28 4.35
N TRP A 414 -19.47 26.25 4.91
CA TRP A 414 -20.45 25.43 4.17
C TRP A 414 -21.91 25.69 4.57
N LYS A 415 -22.17 26.27 5.70
CA LYS A 415 -23.49 26.65 6.24
C LYS A 415 -24.54 25.52 6.15
N PRO A 416 -24.27 24.32 6.72
CA PRO A 416 -25.26 23.26 6.74
C PRO A 416 -26.49 23.66 7.54
N THR A 417 -27.66 23.27 7.06
CA THR A 417 -28.95 23.54 7.73
C THR A 417 -29.14 22.71 9.00
N GLN A 418 -28.41 21.60 9.10
CA GLN A 418 -28.43 20.71 10.25
C GLN A 418 -27.07 20.03 10.42
N VAL A 419 -26.63 19.91 11.67
CA VAL A 419 -25.44 19.18 12.08
C VAL A 419 -25.86 17.96 12.90
N ILE A 420 -25.33 16.78 12.59
CA ILE A 420 -25.58 15.54 13.29
C ILE A 420 -24.23 15.09 13.89
N VAL A 421 -24.16 14.94 15.22
CA VAL A 421 -22.96 14.52 15.92
C VAL A 421 -23.21 13.23 16.67
N GLU A 422 -22.21 12.33 16.67
CA GLU A 422 -22.26 11.11 17.46
C GLU A 422 -22.35 11.43 18.96
N ASN A 423 -23.24 10.74 19.69
CA ASN A 423 -23.37 10.91 21.14
C ASN A 423 -22.34 10.09 21.93
N LYS A 424 -21.07 10.14 21.52
CA LYS A 424 -19.91 9.53 22.19
C LYS A 424 -18.73 10.50 22.21
N HIS A 425 -17.73 10.17 23.02
CA HIS A 425 -16.47 10.91 23.08
C HIS A 425 -16.65 12.42 23.31
N PHE A 426 -16.22 13.24 22.36
CA PHE A 426 -16.40 14.71 22.42
C PHE A 426 -17.77 15.19 21.93
N GLY A 427 -18.59 14.30 21.34
CA GLY A 427 -19.89 14.65 20.79
C GLY A 427 -20.85 15.33 21.76
N PRO A 428 -21.07 14.81 23.00
CA PRO A 428 -21.91 15.46 23.99
C PRO A 428 -21.45 16.88 24.37
N ALA A 429 -20.12 17.09 24.44
CA ALA A 429 -19.54 18.41 24.73
C ALA A 429 -19.78 19.39 23.57
N LEU A 430 -19.55 18.95 22.31
CA LEU A 430 -19.85 19.73 21.12
C LEU A 430 -21.35 20.10 21.06
N TYR A 431 -22.24 19.12 21.26
CA TYR A 431 -23.67 19.37 21.30
C TYR A 431 -24.04 20.43 22.34
N SER A 432 -23.57 20.27 23.58
CA SER A 432 -23.87 21.21 24.65
C SER A 432 -23.42 22.63 24.35
N GLN A 433 -22.25 22.79 23.74
CA GLN A 433 -21.65 24.10 23.43
C GLN A 433 -22.26 24.77 22.19
N LEU A 434 -22.77 23.98 21.23
CA LEU A 434 -23.23 24.48 19.94
C LEU A 434 -24.76 24.53 19.77
N LYS A 435 -25.55 23.83 20.63
CA LYS A 435 -27.02 23.76 20.52
C LYS A 435 -27.76 25.09 20.50
N GLY A 436 -27.14 26.17 21.01
CA GLY A 436 -27.72 27.53 20.95
C GLY A 436 -27.21 28.37 19.78
N LYS A 437 -26.25 27.87 19.00
CA LYS A 437 -25.60 28.62 17.92
C LYS A 437 -25.92 28.07 16.54
N MET A 438 -26.30 26.79 16.45
CA MET A 438 -26.64 26.11 15.19
C MET A 438 -27.68 25.01 15.42
N SER A 439 -28.33 24.57 14.34
CA SER A 439 -29.22 23.40 14.40
C SER A 439 -28.35 22.13 14.50
N ILE A 440 -28.17 21.60 15.70
CA ILE A 440 -27.37 20.42 15.98
C ILE A 440 -28.22 19.37 16.71
N THR A 441 -28.05 18.10 16.32
CA THR A 441 -28.71 16.94 16.93
C THR A 441 -27.69 15.87 17.20
N THR A 442 -27.95 15.00 18.17
CA THR A 442 -27.12 13.83 18.45
C THR A 442 -27.68 12.60 17.76
N ILE A 443 -26.79 11.68 17.39
CA ILE A 443 -27.13 10.34 16.93
C ILE A 443 -26.51 9.32 17.88
N GLU A 444 -27.33 8.33 18.30
CA GLU A 444 -26.86 7.25 19.12
C GLU A 444 -26.29 6.12 18.23
N PRO A 445 -25.03 5.79 18.32
CA PRO A 445 -24.46 4.68 17.53
C PRO A 445 -25.02 3.31 17.98
N GLY A 446 -25.60 3.25 19.18
CA GLY A 446 -26.13 2.02 19.76
C GLY A 446 -25.04 1.01 20.14
N GLN A 447 -25.48 -0.18 20.60
CA GLN A 447 -24.60 -1.32 20.91
C GLN A 447 -24.42 -2.27 19.69
N LYS A 448 -24.87 -1.85 18.50
CA LYS A 448 -24.74 -2.66 17.29
C LYS A 448 -23.27 -2.70 16.84
N ASP A 449 -22.88 -3.85 16.27
CA ASP A 449 -21.57 -3.98 15.64
C ASP A 449 -21.39 -2.95 14.48
N LYS A 450 -20.17 -2.69 14.10
CA LYS A 450 -19.82 -1.69 13.09
C LYS A 450 -20.47 -1.94 11.73
N VAL A 451 -20.58 -3.20 11.32
CA VAL A 451 -21.20 -3.58 10.03
C VAL A 451 -22.69 -3.27 10.03
N THR A 452 -23.39 -3.62 11.11
CA THR A 452 -24.81 -3.32 11.27
C THR A 452 -25.09 -1.80 11.28
N ARG A 453 -24.21 -1.00 11.87
CA ARG A 453 -24.30 0.48 11.84
C ARG A 453 -24.09 1.04 10.44
N ALA A 454 -23.15 0.51 9.69
CA ALA A 454 -22.85 0.92 8.34
C ALA A 454 -23.84 0.39 7.28
N ALA A 455 -24.71 -0.57 7.63
CA ALA A 455 -25.64 -1.18 6.67
C ALA A 455 -26.46 -0.18 5.85
N PRO A 456 -27.00 0.94 6.40
CA PRO A 456 -27.69 1.95 5.60
C PRO A 456 -26.78 2.59 4.54
N LEU A 457 -25.51 2.86 4.87
CA LEU A 457 -24.51 3.38 3.92
C LEU A 457 -24.21 2.35 2.82
N LEU A 458 -23.95 1.09 3.21
CA LEU A 458 -23.68 0.00 2.25
C LEU A 458 -24.83 -0.15 1.24
N ASN A 459 -26.07 -0.16 1.72
CA ASN A 459 -27.25 -0.26 0.87
C ASN A 459 -27.40 0.94 -0.08
N MET A 460 -27.10 2.16 0.39
CA MET A 460 -27.13 3.35 -0.46
C MET A 460 -26.02 3.34 -1.52
N LEU A 461 -24.81 2.92 -1.16
CA LEU A 461 -23.69 2.75 -2.08
C LEU A 461 -24.01 1.72 -3.17
N GLU A 462 -24.50 0.55 -2.79
CA GLU A 462 -24.89 -0.51 -3.73
C GLU A 462 -25.96 -0.05 -4.74
N ARG A 463 -26.93 0.73 -4.28
CA ARG A 463 -27.95 1.32 -5.15
C ARG A 463 -27.47 2.54 -5.96
N GLY A 464 -26.21 2.95 -5.79
CA GLY A 464 -25.66 4.14 -6.47
C GLY A 464 -26.34 5.44 -6.02
N GLU A 465 -26.64 5.57 -4.74
CA GLU A 465 -27.31 6.73 -4.14
C GLU A 465 -26.36 7.69 -3.42
N VAL A 466 -25.05 7.35 -3.35
CA VAL A 466 -24.01 8.19 -2.76
C VAL A 466 -23.04 8.65 -3.84
N TYR A 467 -22.79 9.95 -3.91
CA TYR A 467 -21.96 10.57 -4.94
C TYR A 467 -20.76 11.29 -4.37
N LEU A 468 -19.59 11.02 -4.93
CA LEU A 468 -18.31 11.67 -4.62
C LEU A 468 -17.95 12.69 -5.72
N PRO A 469 -17.12 13.69 -5.44
CA PRO A 469 -16.65 14.60 -6.49
C PRO A 469 -15.77 13.86 -7.50
N LYS A 470 -16.02 14.07 -8.80
CA LYS A 470 -15.20 13.44 -9.85
C LYS A 470 -13.76 13.98 -9.85
N TYR A 471 -13.57 15.23 -9.44
CA TYR A 471 -12.24 15.83 -9.32
C TYR A 471 -11.56 15.41 -8.02
N ASN A 472 -10.24 15.43 -8.06
CA ASN A 472 -9.44 15.21 -6.85
C ASN A 472 -9.59 16.42 -5.91
N THR A 473 -10.06 16.17 -4.69
CA THR A 473 -10.26 17.20 -3.65
C THR A 473 -9.26 17.05 -2.49
N GLY A 474 -8.21 16.23 -2.65
CA GLY A 474 -7.25 15.92 -1.60
C GLY A 474 -7.79 14.93 -0.56
N TRP A 475 -9.03 15.13 -0.06
CA TRP A 475 -9.65 14.23 0.93
C TRP A 475 -10.34 13.01 0.31
N ARG A 476 -10.77 13.07 -0.97
CA ARG A 476 -11.50 11.97 -1.63
C ARG A 476 -10.70 10.67 -1.65
N GLN A 477 -9.42 10.74 -1.96
CA GLN A 477 -8.56 9.56 -2.02
C GLN A 477 -8.43 8.86 -0.68
N ALA A 478 -8.30 9.63 0.41
CA ALA A 478 -8.25 9.09 1.76
C ALA A 478 -9.57 8.42 2.16
N LEU A 479 -10.72 9.00 1.73
CA LEU A 479 -12.03 8.42 1.94
C LEU A 479 -12.19 7.11 1.15
N GLU A 480 -11.92 7.13 -0.17
CA GLU A 480 -12.03 5.95 -1.02
C GLU A 480 -11.12 4.82 -0.55
N ALA A 481 -9.89 5.13 -0.12
CA ALA A 481 -8.97 4.15 0.43
C ALA A 481 -9.51 3.51 1.72
N GLU A 482 -10.06 4.31 2.63
CA GLU A 482 -10.67 3.81 3.87
C GLU A 482 -11.93 2.98 3.57
N TRP A 483 -12.83 3.48 2.72
CA TRP A 483 -14.06 2.77 2.34
C TRP A 483 -13.78 1.42 1.67
N LEU A 484 -12.88 1.40 0.70
CA LEU A 484 -12.55 0.20 -0.07
C LEU A 484 -11.74 -0.83 0.73
N SER A 485 -11.04 -0.41 1.77
CA SER A 485 -10.28 -1.31 2.65
C SER A 485 -11.05 -1.77 3.88
N TRP A 486 -12.17 -1.11 4.22
CA TRP A 486 -12.91 -1.39 5.45
C TRP A 486 -13.61 -2.76 5.42
N GLN A 487 -13.28 -3.62 6.38
CA GLN A 487 -13.80 -4.99 6.52
C GLN A 487 -14.82 -5.13 7.67
N GLY A 488 -15.06 -4.05 8.43
CA GLY A 488 -15.96 -4.06 9.58
C GLY A 488 -15.34 -4.56 10.87
N LEU A 489 -14.00 -4.70 10.93
CA LEU A 489 -13.29 -5.15 12.11
C LEU A 489 -13.12 -4.01 13.13
N ASP A 490 -12.99 -4.37 14.42
CA ASP A 490 -12.97 -3.39 15.52
C ASP A 490 -11.67 -2.57 15.59
N ASP A 491 -10.57 -3.09 15.06
CA ASP A 491 -9.24 -2.48 15.08
C ASP A 491 -8.90 -1.69 13.81
N GLU A 492 -9.83 -1.59 12.86
CA GLU A 492 -9.65 -0.82 11.64
C GLU A 492 -9.95 0.66 11.81
N THR A 493 -9.22 1.50 11.06
CA THR A 493 -9.58 2.91 10.88
C THR A 493 -10.90 2.99 10.11
N ASN A 494 -11.92 3.55 10.72
CA ASN A 494 -13.27 3.61 10.16
C ASN A 494 -14.01 4.93 10.45
N ASP A 495 -13.28 5.95 10.87
CA ASP A 495 -13.86 7.23 11.28
C ASP A 495 -14.65 7.90 10.13
N GLN A 496 -14.18 7.76 8.88
CA GLN A 496 -14.91 8.27 7.70
C GLN A 496 -16.09 7.38 7.30
N VAL A 497 -16.01 6.07 7.57
CA VAL A 497 -17.14 5.14 7.38
C VAL A 497 -18.25 5.47 8.37
N ASP A 498 -17.93 5.66 9.66
CA ASP A 498 -18.91 5.99 10.69
C ASP A 498 -19.55 7.37 10.42
N MET A 499 -18.77 8.40 10.08
CA MET A 499 -19.27 9.71 9.65
C MET A 499 -20.24 9.61 8.48
N SER A 500 -19.96 8.77 7.49
CA SER A 500 -20.81 8.55 6.32
C SER A 500 -22.06 7.72 6.64
N ALA A 501 -21.92 6.74 7.53
CA ALA A 501 -23.05 5.95 8.03
C ALA A 501 -24.10 6.82 8.76
N TYR A 502 -23.65 7.81 9.53
CA TYR A 502 -24.56 8.76 10.19
C TYR A 502 -25.39 9.58 9.19
N ALA A 503 -24.81 9.97 8.06
CA ALA A 503 -25.56 10.63 6.99
C ALA A 503 -26.61 9.69 6.38
N ALA A 504 -26.25 8.45 6.11
CA ALA A 504 -27.18 7.45 5.56
C ALA A 504 -28.30 7.10 6.53
N ILE A 505 -28.02 6.95 7.82
CA ILE A 505 -29.03 6.72 8.87
C ILE A 505 -30.01 7.89 8.95
N HIS A 506 -29.49 9.13 8.92
CA HIS A 506 -30.32 10.32 8.97
C HIS A 506 -31.29 10.43 7.78
N VAL A 507 -30.85 10.06 6.59
CA VAL A 507 -31.70 10.05 5.38
C VAL A 507 -32.70 8.90 5.42
N GLY A 508 -32.31 7.70 5.84
CA GLY A 508 -33.19 6.53 5.94
C GLY A 508 -34.26 6.67 7.01
N GLY A 509 -33.94 7.27 8.17
CA GLY A 509 -34.88 7.49 9.28
C GLY A 509 -36.02 8.47 8.94
N ASN A 510 -35.82 9.36 7.96
CA ASN A 510 -36.84 10.30 7.51
C ASN A 510 -37.83 9.71 6.48
N ASN A 511 -37.62 8.48 6.01
CA ASN A 511 -38.44 7.86 4.95
C ASN A 511 -39.37 6.74 5.45
N GLY A 512 -39.74 6.69 6.74
CA GLY A 512 -40.84 5.84 7.25
C GLY A 512 -40.81 4.35 6.90
N GLY A 513 -39.64 3.79 6.63
CA GLY A 513 -39.46 2.36 6.35
C GLY A 513 -38.93 1.64 7.58
N GLY A 514 -39.70 0.64 8.08
CA GLY A 514 -39.30 -0.22 9.20
C GLY A 514 -37.98 -0.97 8.95
N PRO A 515 -37.45 -1.67 9.95
CA PRO A 515 -36.14 -2.31 9.88
C PRO A 515 -36.06 -3.28 8.70
N ILE A 516 -35.17 -2.99 7.76
CA ILE A 516 -34.91 -3.86 6.62
C ILE A 516 -34.20 -5.10 7.16
N LYS A 517 -34.83 -6.27 7.01
CA LYS A 517 -34.14 -7.56 7.20
C LYS A 517 -33.12 -7.72 6.09
N ILE A 518 -31.86 -7.69 6.45
CA ILE A 518 -30.78 -8.08 5.55
C ILE A 518 -30.69 -9.60 5.60
N GLU A 519 -31.19 -10.27 4.57
CA GLU A 519 -30.87 -11.67 4.33
C GLU A 519 -29.48 -11.71 3.68
N PHE A 520 -28.50 -12.21 4.42
CA PHE A 520 -27.21 -12.55 3.86
C PHE A 520 -27.39 -13.85 3.05
N PRO A 521 -27.17 -13.87 1.74
CA PRO A 521 -26.98 -15.13 1.05
C PRO A 521 -25.64 -15.71 1.52
N PHE A 522 -25.68 -16.87 2.14
CA PHE A 522 -24.57 -17.65 2.69
C PHE A 522 -24.29 -17.48 4.20
N MET A 523 -25.20 -17.97 5.02
CA MET A 523 -24.88 -18.75 6.21
C MET A 523 -25.70 -20.04 6.12
N GLY A 524 -25.09 -21.07 5.56
CA GLY A 524 -25.50 -22.45 5.58
C GLY A 524 -24.24 -23.28 5.52
#